data_d79d456c87a276381163c1e668d8683d
#
_entry.id   d79d456c87a276381163c1e668d8683d
#
_cell.length_a   1.000
_cell.length_b   1.000
_cell.length_c   1.000
_cell.angle_alpha   90.00
_cell.angle_beta   90.00
_cell.angle_gamma   90.00
#
_symmetry.space_group_name_H-M   'P 1'
#
loop_
_entity.id
_entity.type
_entity.pdbx_description
1 polymer ?
#
loop_
_entity_poly.entity_id
_entity_poly.type
_entity_poly.pdbx_seq_one_letter_code
_entity_poly.pdbx_strand_id
1 'polypeptide(L)'
;MAFETSFWVRFGDTDPYGVMYFASFFKYAHQALEDYLREKGMPPKEFFKNLDRNLGMPVVAAKGEFKKPIRYGEKIKLKVLPTKKGVSSITFRVEFWQMGEFCGSVDLVLVAIDRTWAPRRLPPEFEALEVEN
;
A
#
# COMPACT_ATOMS: atom_id res chain seq x y z
N MET A 1 -13.15 9.70 -5.19
CA MET A 1 -12.51 10.09 -3.93
C MET A 1 -11.48 9.05 -3.53
N ALA A 2 -10.34 9.51 -3.08
CA ALA A 2 -9.31 8.59 -2.60
C ALA A 2 -9.76 7.95 -1.29
N PHE A 3 -9.44 6.68 -1.13
CA PHE A 3 -9.68 5.97 0.11
C PHE A 3 -8.71 6.48 1.20
N GLU A 4 -9.21 6.65 2.40
CA GLU A 4 -8.40 7.06 3.55
C GLU A 4 -8.54 6.07 4.69
N THR A 5 -7.43 5.82 5.37
CA THR A 5 -7.41 5.07 6.62
C THR A 5 -6.46 5.77 7.59
N SER A 6 -6.55 5.44 8.88
CA SER A 6 -5.73 6.10 9.89
C SER A 6 -5.11 5.07 10.83
N PHE A 7 -3.89 5.36 11.27
CA PHE A 7 -3.18 4.52 12.24
C PHE A 7 -2.54 5.37 13.32
N TRP A 8 -2.45 4.83 14.52
CA TRP A 8 -1.60 5.40 15.54
C TRP A 8 -0.15 5.11 15.20
N VAL A 9 0.71 6.12 15.27
CA VAL A 9 2.15 5.90 15.19
C VAL A 9 2.58 5.20 16.48
N ARG A 10 3.14 4.01 16.35
CA ARG A 10 3.57 3.21 17.51
C ARG A 10 4.99 3.56 17.90
N PHE A 11 5.28 3.46 19.20
CA PHE A 11 6.61 3.77 19.69
C PHE A 11 7.69 2.92 19.02
N GLY A 12 7.41 1.64 18.78
CA GLY A 12 8.34 0.73 18.13
C GLY A 12 8.63 1.07 16.66
N ASP A 13 7.86 1.97 16.07
CA ASP A 13 8.07 2.40 14.67
C ASP A 13 8.84 3.71 14.59
N THR A 14 9.32 4.22 15.70
CA THR A 14 10.10 5.47 15.77
C THR A 14 11.59 5.16 15.91
N ASP A 15 12.39 6.17 15.62
CA ASP A 15 13.85 6.09 15.70
C ASP A 15 14.36 6.98 16.86
N PRO A 16 15.69 7.04 17.10
CA PRO A 16 16.24 7.87 18.18
C PRO A 16 15.92 9.36 18.08
N TYR A 17 15.52 9.84 16.90
CA TYR A 17 15.12 11.24 16.73
C TYR A 17 13.67 11.49 17.17
N GLY A 18 12.93 10.44 17.58
CA GLY A 18 11.53 10.59 18.01
C GLY A 18 10.55 10.73 16.85
N VAL A 19 10.95 10.33 15.66
CA VAL A 19 10.11 10.37 14.47
C VAL A 19 10.00 8.98 13.86
N MET A 20 9.01 8.78 13.01
CA MET A 20 8.80 7.48 12.39
C MET A 20 10.01 7.10 11.55
N TYR A 21 10.56 5.89 11.81
CA TYR A 21 11.68 5.36 11.06
C TYR A 21 11.28 5.16 9.60
N PHE A 22 12.18 5.49 8.64
CA PHE A 22 11.79 5.46 7.24
C PHE A 22 11.26 4.09 6.77
N ALA A 23 11.80 3.00 7.29
CA ALA A 23 11.34 1.67 6.89
C ALA A 23 9.90 1.39 7.34
N SER A 24 9.44 2.04 8.41
CA SER A 24 8.08 1.88 8.89
C SER A 24 7.04 2.44 7.93
N PHE A 25 7.42 3.40 7.07
CA PHE A 25 6.53 3.90 6.02
C PHE A 25 6.05 2.75 5.12
N PHE A 26 6.94 1.84 4.77
CA PHE A 26 6.59 0.72 3.88
C PHE A 26 5.62 -0.25 4.54
N LYS A 27 5.81 -0.51 5.83
CA LYS A 27 4.90 -1.37 6.60
C LYS A 27 3.50 -0.76 6.65
N TYR A 28 3.41 0.51 7.02
CA TYR A 28 2.12 1.20 7.09
C TYR A 28 1.47 1.34 5.71
N ALA A 29 2.27 1.57 4.68
CA ALA A 29 1.74 1.64 3.32
C ALA A 29 1.06 0.35 2.93
N HIS A 30 1.69 -0.80 3.22
CA HIS A 30 1.09 -2.09 2.90
C HIS A 30 -0.16 -2.36 3.74
N GLN A 31 -0.16 -1.97 5.02
CA GLN A 31 -1.35 -2.08 5.87
C GLN A 31 -2.50 -1.25 5.30
N ALA A 32 -2.21 -0.04 4.83
CA ALA A 32 -3.22 0.82 4.22
C ALA A 32 -3.76 0.20 2.92
N LEU A 33 -2.90 -0.46 2.14
CA LEU A 33 -3.32 -1.17 0.95
C LEU A 33 -4.30 -2.31 1.31
N GLU A 34 -4.01 -3.06 2.38
CA GLU A 34 -4.94 -4.10 2.84
C GLU A 34 -6.30 -3.52 3.23
N ASP A 35 -6.30 -2.39 3.94
CA ASP A 35 -7.56 -1.72 4.31
C ASP A 35 -8.32 -1.26 3.06
N TYR A 36 -7.59 -0.74 2.07
CA TYR A 36 -8.18 -0.33 0.80
C TYR A 36 -8.86 -1.51 0.10
N LEU A 37 -8.18 -2.65 0.03
CA LEU A 37 -8.73 -3.83 -0.62
C LEU A 37 -9.98 -4.34 0.11
N ARG A 38 -9.98 -4.33 1.44
CA ARG A 38 -11.16 -4.71 2.22
C ARG A 38 -12.33 -3.78 1.94
N GLU A 39 -12.07 -2.48 1.86
CA GLU A 39 -13.13 -1.50 1.55
C GLU A 39 -13.74 -1.72 0.18
N LYS A 40 -12.94 -2.23 -0.77
CA LYS A 40 -13.41 -2.55 -2.12
C LYS A 40 -14.08 -3.94 -2.19
N GLY A 41 -14.24 -4.63 -1.06
CA GLY A 41 -14.82 -5.96 -1.05
C GLY A 41 -13.87 -7.04 -1.54
N MET A 42 -12.57 -6.78 -1.47
CA MET A 42 -11.52 -7.67 -1.94
C MET A 42 -10.67 -8.15 -0.77
N PRO A 43 -11.03 -9.28 -0.11
CA PRO A 43 -10.25 -9.74 1.05
C PRO A 43 -8.80 -10.00 0.67
N PRO A 44 -7.83 -9.37 1.35
CA PRO A 44 -6.42 -9.50 0.96
C PRO A 44 -5.92 -10.93 0.88
N LYS A 45 -6.36 -11.82 1.79
CA LYS A 45 -5.90 -13.20 1.78
C LYS A 45 -6.27 -13.96 0.50
N GLU A 46 -7.28 -13.50 -0.23
CA GLU A 46 -7.71 -14.16 -1.47
C GLU A 46 -6.88 -13.71 -2.67
N PHE A 47 -6.06 -12.68 -2.49
CA PHE A 47 -5.27 -12.10 -3.58
C PHE A 47 -3.76 -12.20 -3.34
N PHE A 48 -3.30 -11.97 -2.12
CA PHE A 48 -1.86 -11.99 -1.87
C PHE A 48 -1.27 -13.39 -1.97
N LYS A 49 -2.02 -14.39 -1.58
CA LYS A 49 -1.64 -15.78 -1.80
C LYS A 49 -2.91 -16.64 -1.81
N ASN A 50 -3.28 -17.14 -2.97
CA ASN A 50 -4.45 -17.97 -3.13
C ASN A 50 -4.12 -19.13 -4.05
N LEU A 51 -3.78 -20.27 -3.46
CA LEU A 51 -3.38 -21.46 -4.23
C LEU A 51 -4.52 -22.00 -5.08
N ASP A 52 -5.76 -21.89 -4.61
CA ASP A 52 -6.92 -22.37 -5.37
C ASP A 52 -7.12 -21.60 -6.68
N ARG A 53 -6.81 -20.33 -6.67
CA ARG A 53 -6.87 -19.47 -7.87
C ARG A 53 -5.55 -19.45 -8.63
N ASN A 54 -4.54 -20.16 -8.14
CA ASN A 54 -3.19 -20.12 -8.72
C ASN A 54 -2.70 -18.66 -8.81
N LEU A 55 -2.82 -17.92 -7.72
CA LEU A 55 -2.59 -16.49 -7.69
C LEU A 55 -1.76 -16.07 -6.49
N GLY A 56 -0.81 -15.22 -6.73
CA GLY A 56 -0.12 -14.44 -5.72
C GLY A 56 0.06 -13.02 -6.23
N MET A 57 0.15 -12.07 -5.32
CA MET A 57 0.39 -10.67 -5.70
C MET A 57 1.44 -10.05 -4.79
N PRO A 58 2.70 -10.49 -4.93
CA PRO A 58 3.78 -9.91 -4.14
C PRO A 58 4.08 -8.48 -4.57
N VAL A 59 4.65 -7.72 -3.63
CA VAL A 59 5.24 -6.42 -3.94
C VAL A 59 6.61 -6.69 -4.58
N VAL A 60 6.82 -6.18 -5.77
CA VAL A 60 8.08 -6.38 -6.51
C VAL A 60 8.93 -5.12 -6.53
N ALA A 61 8.36 -3.97 -6.22
CA ALA A 61 9.11 -2.72 -6.12
C ALA A 61 8.39 -1.79 -5.14
N ALA A 62 9.16 -1.02 -4.40
CA ALA A 62 8.64 -0.05 -3.47
C ALA A 62 9.54 1.19 -3.52
N LYS A 63 8.93 2.37 -3.62
CA LYS A 63 9.64 3.63 -3.64
C LYS A 63 9.03 4.57 -2.63
N GLY A 64 9.84 5.10 -1.73
CA GLY A 64 9.39 6.05 -0.72
C GLY A 64 9.98 7.43 -0.96
N GLU A 65 9.17 8.45 -0.71
CA GLU A 65 9.62 9.83 -0.65
C GLU A 65 9.22 10.39 0.70
N PHE A 66 10.20 10.90 1.45
CA PHE A 66 10.02 11.35 2.82
C PHE A 66 10.25 12.86 2.85
N LYS A 67 9.16 13.62 3.03
CA LYS A 67 9.19 15.08 2.91
C LYS A 67 9.22 15.77 4.27
N LYS A 68 8.48 15.23 5.25
CA LYS A 68 8.41 15.77 6.60
C LYS A 68 8.40 14.65 7.61
N PRO A 69 8.98 14.86 8.81
CA PRO A 69 8.96 13.83 9.84
C PRO A 69 7.56 13.58 10.35
N ILE A 70 7.28 12.31 10.63
CA ILE A 70 6.04 11.88 11.26
C ILE A 70 6.37 11.60 12.73
N ARG A 71 5.61 12.21 13.64
CA ARG A 71 5.92 12.20 15.05
C ARG A 71 5.08 11.19 15.80
N TYR A 72 5.67 10.63 16.85
CA TYR A 72 4.97 9.76 17.78
C TYR A 72 3.89 10.55 18.54
N GLY A 73 2.82 9.85 18.90
CA GLY A 73 1.77 10.43 19.74
C GLY A 73 0.54 10.93 18.98
N GLU A 74 0.64 11.02 17.66
CA GLU A 74 -0.45 11.46 16.81
C GLU A 74 -0.78 10.38 15.79
N LYS A 75 -2.02 10.41 15.30
CA LYS A 75 -2.42 9.53 14.21
C LYS A 75 -1.87 10.04 12.88
N ILE A 76 -1.57 9.10 12.00
CA ILE A 76 -1.32 9.40 10.59
C ILE A 76 -2.56 9.04 9.79
N LYS A 77 -2.81 9.81 8.75
CA LYS A 77 -3.84 9.53 7.76
C LYS A 77 -3.14 9.08 6.48
N LEU A 78 -3.58 7.97 5.93
CA LEU A 78 -3.03 7.43 4.70
C LEU A 78 -4.11 7.43 3.63
N LYS A 79 -3.75 7.95 2.46
CA LYS A 79 -4.63 7.96 1.29
C LYS A 79 -4.07 6.96 0.29
N VAL A 80 -4.90 6.05 -0.19
CA VAL A 80 -4.50 4.97 -1.09
C VAL A 80 -5.21 5.12 -2.41
N LEU A 81 -4.47 5.11 -3.50
CA LEU A 81 -5.05 5.15 -4.83
C LEU A 81 -4.21 4.34 -5.82
N PRO A 82 -4.88 3.61 -6.73
CA PRO A 82 -4.15 2.97 -7.83
C PRO A 82 -3.75 4.03 -8.84
N THR A 83 -2.50 4.02 -9.28
CA THR A 83 -1.98 5.05 -10.17
C THR A 83 -1.58 4.52 -11.54
N LYS A 84 -1.37 3.20 -11.67
CA LYS A 84 -0.94 2.61 -12.93
C LYS A 84 -1.33 1.15 -12.98
N LYS A 85 -1.78 0.68 -14.14
CA LYS A 85 -2.05 -0.74 -14.39
C LYS A 85 -1.33 -1.19 -15.65
N GLY A 86 -0.70 -2.36 -15.57
CA GLY A 86 -0.21 -3.10 -16.73
C GLY A 86 -1.05 -4.35 -16.95
N VAL A 87 -0.56 -5.27 -17.77
CA VAL A 87 -1.26 -6.53 -17.99
C VAL A 87 -1.24 -7.40 -16.73
N SER A 88 -0.09 -7.48 -16.07
CA SER A 88 0.11 -8.29 -14.87
C SER A 88 0.50 -7.47 -13.65
N SER A 89 0.62 -6.14 -13.76
CA SER A 89 1.08 -5.30 -12.67
C SER A 89 0.09 -4.21 -12.32
N ILE A 90 0.16 -3.75 -11.07
CA ILE A 90 -0.60 -2.59 -10.62
C ILE A 90 0.25 -1.83 -9.61
N THR A 91 0.22 -0.51 -9.69
CA THR A 91 0.92 0.37 -8.76
C THR A 91 -0.09 1.11 -7.92
N PHE A 92 0.14 1.10 -6.60
CA PHE A 92 -0.63 1.88 -5.65
C PHE A 92 0.27 2.95 -5.06
N ARG A 93 -0.27 4.17 -4.98
CA ARG A 93 0.38 5.25 -4.25
C ARG A 93 -0.30 5.39 -2.90
N VAL A 94 0.51 5.45 -1.85
CA VAL A 94 0.02 5.69 -0.49
C VAL A 94 0.61 7.00 -0.01
N GLU A 95 -0.24 7.97 0.28
CA GLU A 95 0.18 9.28 0.80
C GLU A 95 0.03 9.31 2.30
N PHE A 96 1.03 9.88 2.97
CA PHE A 96 1.08 9.99 4.42
C PHE A 96 0.84 11.42 4.84
N TRP A 97 -0.15 11.61 5.70
CA TRP A 97 -0.54 12.92 6.21
C TRP A 97 -0.58 12.88 7.73
N GLN A 98 -0.06 13.90 8.38
CA GLN A 98 -0.16 14.05 9.82
C GLN A 98 -0.49 15.50 10.14
N MET A 99 -1.53 15.69 10.96
CA MET A 99 -1.97 17.03 11.37
C MET A 99 -2.22 17.97 10.19
N GLY A 100 -2.79 17.43 9.12
CA GLY A 100 -3.13 18.19 7.92
C GLY A 100 -1.97 18.47 6.99
N GLU A 101 -0.75 17.98 7.29
CA GLU A 101 0.41 18.18 6.44
C GLU A 101 0.80 16.92 5.68
N PHE A 102 1.15 17.10 4.41
CA PHE A 102 1.69 16.00 3.61
C PHE A 102 3.11 15.68 4.07
N CYS A 103 3.35 14.42 4.47
CA CYS A 103 4.64 14.02 5.02
C CYS A 103 5.46 13.16 4.08
N GLY A 104 4.83 12.56 3.08
CA GLY A 104 5.55 11.72 2.14
C GLY A 104 4.62 10.73 1.45
N SER A 105 5.20 9.88 0.61
CA SER A 105 4.43 8.86 -0.10
C SER A 105 5.25 7.61 -0.32
N VAL A 106 4.55 6.50 -0.51
CA VAL A 106 5.15 5.22 -0.89
C VAL A 106 4.39 4.71 -2.11
N ASP A 107 5.12 4.34 -3.15
CA ASP A 107 4.55 3.65 -4.30
C ASP A 107 4.89 2.18 -4.17
N LEU A 108 3.85 1.33 -4.25
CA LEU A 108 3.99 -0.12 -4.19
C LEU A 108 3.59 -0.70 -5.54
N VAL A 109 4.48 -1.48 -6.13
CA VAL A 109 4.20 -2.18 -7.39
C VAL A 109 3.97 -3.65 -7.07
N LEU A 110 2.78 -4.15 -7.40
CA LEU A 110 2.43 -5.55 -7.23
C LEU A 110 2.34 -6.20 -8.61
N VAL A 111 2.77 -7.46 -8.68
CA VAL A 111 2.65 -8.25 -9.92
C VAL A 111 1.88 -9.50 -9.60
N ALA A 112 0.88 -9.82 -10.44
CA ALA A 112 0.16 -11.07 -10.34
C ALA A 112 1.04 -12.20 -10.87
N ILE A 113 1.20 -13.25 -10.07
CA ILE A 113 2.02 -14.41 -10.41
C ILE A 113 1.19 -15.68 -10.22
N ASP A 114 1.59 -16.73 -10.93
CA ASP A 114 1.09 -18.08 -10.68
C ASP A 114 1.98 -18.79 -9.64
N ARG A 115 1.68 -20.04 -9.33
CA ARG A 115 2.43 -20.80 -8.31
C ARG A 115 3.88 -21.09 -8.70
N THR A 116 4.24 -20.90 -9.97
CA THR A 116 5.64 -21.04 -10.43
C THR A 116 6.39 -19.71 -10.45
N TRP A 117 5.74 -18.64 -9.92
CA TRP A 117 6.25 -17.28 -9.93
C TRP A 117 6.32 -16.65 -11.33
N ALA A 118 5.63 -17.23 -12.32
CA ALA A 118 5.50 -16.62 -13.63
C ALA A 118 4.43 -15.54 -13.60
N PRO A 119 4.64 -14.40 -14.27
CA PRO A 119 3.60 -13.38 -14.36
C PRO A 119 2.34 -13.93 -15.02
N ARG A 120 1.22 -13.49 -14.51
CA ARG A 120 -0.09 -13.81 -15.08
C ARG A 120 -0.90 -12.53 -15.15
N ARG A 121 -2.00 -12.57 -15.93
CA ARG A 121 -2.88 -11.41 -16.05
C ARG A 121 -3.46 -11.04 -14.68
N LEU A 122 -3.61 -9.75 -14.45
CA LEU A 122 -4.28 -9.26 -13.23
C LEU A 122 -5.66 -9.91 -13.09
N PRO A 123 -6.06 -10.27 -11.86
CA PRO A 123 -7.44 -10.70 -11.63
C PRO A 123 -8.42 -9.61 -12.06
N PRO A 124 -9.63 -10.02 -12.52
CA PRO A 124 -10.64 -9.03 -12.97
C PRO A 124 -10.94 -7.96 -11.92
N GLU A 125 -10.90 -8.32 -10.64
CA GLU A 125 -11.15 -7.39 -9.55
C GLU A 125 -10.14 -6.22 -9.55
N PHE A 126 -8.87 -6.52 -9.84
CA PHE A 126 -7.84 -5.50 -9.94
C PHE A 126 -7.92 -4.73 -11.26
N GLU A 127 -8.24 -5.42 -12.35
CA GLU A 127 -8.42 -4.73 -13.63
C GLU A 127 -9.56 -3.71 -13.58
N ALA A 128 -10.56 -3.96 -12.76
CA ALA A 128 -11.72 -3.08 -12.60
C ALA A 128 -11.43 -1.83 -11.79
N LEU A 129 -10.33 -1.78 -11.05
CA LEU A 129 -9.99 -0.60 -10.28
C LEU A 129 -9.64 0.56 -11.21
N GLU A 130 -10.22 1.73 -10.93
CA GLU A 130 -9.95 2.92 -11.73
C GLU A 130 -8.65 3.57 -11.29
N VAL A 131 -7.78 3.84 -12.27
CA VAL A 131 -6.52 4.53 -12.01
C VAL A 131 -6.81 6.00 -11.73
N GLU A 132 -6.19 6.55 -10.70
CA GLU A 132 -6.33 7.95 -10.29
C GLU A 132 -4.98 8.66 -10.42
N ASN A 133 -5.03 9.90 -10.84
CA ASN A 133 -3.83 10.73 -10.97
C ASN A 133 -3.75 11.80 -9.90
#